data_b17c8d527eba6815c1e5c64c1b7bb97e
#
_entry.id   b17c8d527eba6815c1e5c64c1b7bb97e
#
_cell.length_a   1.000
_cell.length_b   1.000
_cell.length_c   1.000
_cell.angle_alpha   90.00
_cell.angle_beta   90.00
_cell.angle_gamma   90.00
#
_symmetry.space_group_name_H-M   'P 1'
#
loop_
_entity.id
_entity.type
_entity.pdbx_description
1 polymer ?
#
loop_
_entity_poly.entity_id
_entity_poly.type
_entity_poly.pdbx_seq_one_letter_code
_entity_poly.pdbx_strand_id
1 'polypeptide(L)'
;MGSRLTLAIIVCGLVFINLWAGAVSSPAGAALAGNNTSLILSSLPDVRQSTDYSCGAAAMESVLAYYGRDIDEENLRELLGTTAESGTYPDDIVRVAEELGFQATVKENLTIADLKASLGEGVPVMVDGQAWRSSYEFNDSWSDIVDDGHWMVVIGMDEKNVYLEDPYILGSRGYMSLQEFEQRWHNSRGLTPSDTVRQNHLGVFIRSDKPAKPVPFKHID
;
A
#
# COMPACT_ATOMS: atom_id res chain seq x y z
N MET A 1 -0.87 -96.27 -27.90
CA MET A 1 -0.13 -96.04 -29.16
C MET A 1 -0.97 -95.09 -29.98
N GLY A 2 -0.48 -94.00 -30.34
CA GLY A 2 -1.18 -92.99 -31.19
C GLY A 2 -1.06 -91.60 -30.64
N SER A 3 0.07 -91.00 -30.90
CA SER A 3 0.33 -89.56 -30.63
C SER A 3 -0.54 -88.69 -31.55
N ARG A 4 -1.27 -87.80 -31.02
CA ARG A 4 -1.95 -86.71 -31.77
C ARG A 4 -1.17 -85.44 -31.56
N LEU A 5 -0.56 -84.97 -32.62
CA LEU A 5 0.16 -83.73 -32.75
C LEU A 5 -0.91 -82.62 -32.92
N THR A 6 -1.04 -81.70 -31.96
CA THR A 6 -1.90 -80.54 -32.04
C THR A 6 -1.07 -79.35 -32.49
N LEU A 7 -1.37 -78.86 -33.68
CA LEU A 7 -0.76 -77.70 -34.32
C LEU A 7 -1.30 -76.43 -33.70
N ALA A 8 -0.48 -75.65 -32.98
CA ALA A 8 -0.88 -74.36 -32.47
C ALA A 8 -0.56 -73.30 -33.53
N ILE A 9 -1.61 -72.66 -34.00
CA ILE A 9 -1.54 -71.49 -34.90
C ILE A 9 -1.22 -70.25 -34.07
N ILE A 10 -0.05 -69.65 -34.19
CA ILE A 10 0.30 -68.38 -33.60
C ILE A 10 -0.19 -67.30 -34.58
N VAL A 11 -1.25 -66.60 -34.15
CA VAL A 11 -1.71 -65.37 -34.82
C VAL A 11 -0.86 -64.20 -34.32
N CYS A 12 0.05 -63.74 -35.16
CA CYS A 12 0.85 -62.56 -34.88
C CYS A 12 0.02 -61.33 -35.13
N GLY A 13 -0.55 -60.76 -34.06
CA GLY A 13 -1.26 -59.47 -34.11
C GLY A 13 -0.30 -58.31 -34.23
N LEU A 14 -0.24 -57.67 -35.37
CA LEU A 14 0.50 -56.42 -35.58
C LEU A 14 -0.24 -55.28 -34.86
N VAL A 15 0.27 -54.85 -33.70
CA VAL A 15 -0.19 -53.63 -33.02
C VAL A 15 0.46 -52.43 -33.73
N PHE A 16 -0.35 -51.69 -34.50
CA PHE A 16 0.07 -50.37 -35.03
C PHE A 16 0.03 -49.37 -33.89
N ILE A 17 1.18 -49.04 -33.34
CA ILE A 17 1.33 -47.89 -32.44
C ILE A 17 1.40 -46.65 -33.31
N ASN A 18 0.29 -45.91 -33.36
CA ASN A 18 0.27 -44.56 -33.91
C ASN A 18 1.02 -43.63 -32.94
N LEU A 19 2.27 -43.36 -33.19
CA LEU A 19 3.02 -42.25 -32.59
C LEU A 19 2.46 -40.93 -33.12
N TRP A 20 1.52 -40.38 -32.40
CA TRP A 20 1.11 -38.97 -32.58
C TRP A 20 2.23 -38.10 -32.00
N ALA A 21 3.13 -37.65 -32.85
CA ALA A 21 4.07 -36.59 -32.52
C ALA A 21 3.30 -35.30 -32.38
N GLY A 22 2.73 -35.09 -31.18
CA GLY A 22 2.24 -33.77 -30.78
C GLY A 22 3.42 -32.80 -30.77
N ALA A 23 3.50 -31.92 -31.76
CA ALA A 23 4.41 -30.78 -31.72
C ALA A 23 4.00 -29.94 -30.52
N VAL A 24 4.77 -30.04 -29.45
CA VAL A 24 4.74 -29.08 -28.34
C VAL A 24 5.34 -27.80 -28.90
N SER A 25 4.48 -26.94 -29.47
CA SER A 25 4.85 -25.56 -29.71
C SER A 25 5.08 -24.92 -28.34
N SER A 26 6.35 -24.82 -27.94
CA SER A 26 6.75 -23.88 -26.90
C SER A 26 6.13 -22.52 -27.26
N PRO A 27 5.41 -21.88 -26.35
CA PRO A 27 5.06 -20.49 -26.57
C PRO A 27 6.40 -19.74 -26.66
N ALA A 28 6.72 -19.30 -27.87
CA ALA A 28 7.83 -18.39 -28.11
C ALA A 28 7.70 -17.27 -27.07
N GLY A 29 8.82 -16.98 -26.44
CA GLY A 29 8.92 -16.04 -25.35
C GLY A 29 8.02 -14.82 -25.53
N ALA A 30 7.03 -14.70 -24.66
CA ALA A 30 6.50 -13.42 -24.34
C ALA A 30 7.71 -12.62 -23.80
N ALA A 31 8.33 -11.84 -24.68
CA ALA A 31 9.16 -10.75 -24.26
C ALA A 31 8.30 -10.02 -23.21
N LEU A 32 8.79 -9.98 -21.98
CA LEU A 32 8.27 -9.10 -20.97
C LEU A 32 8.45 -7.68 -21.53
N ALA A 33 7.48 -7.24 -22.32
CA ALA A 33 7.24 -5.83 -22.49
C ALA A 33 7.10 -5.33 -21.07
N GLY A 34 8.08 -4.58 -20.60
CA GLY A 34 8.05 -3.93 -19.31
C GLY A 34 6.77 -3.10 -19.26
N ASN A 35 5.73 -3.68 -18.72
CA ASN A 35 4.56 -2.93 -18.35
C ASN A 35 5.03 -2.04 -17.20
N ASN A 36 5.36 -0.78 -17.53
CA ASN A 36 5.40 0.32 -16.57
C ASN A 36 3.98 0.49 -16.03
N THR A 37 3.53 -0.49 -15.25
CA THR A 37 2.22 -0.44 -14.63
C THR A 37 2.40 0.35 -13.34
N SER A 38 2.10 1.63 -13.40
CA SER A 38 1.92 2.40 -12.18
C SER A 38 0.73 1.82 -11.43
N LEU A 39 0.97 1.33 -10.21
CA LEU A 39 -0.09 0.94 -9.30
C LEU A 39 -0.61 2.23 -8.66
N ILE A 40 -1.83 2.64 -8.96
CA ILE A 40 -2.44 3.85 -8.36
C ILE A 40 -3.86 3.54 -7.90
N LEU A 41 -4.12 3.76 -6.62
CA LEU A 41 -5.44 3.67 -6.01
C LEU A 41 -6.22 4.97 -6.25
N SER A 42 -6.66 5.20 -7.48
CA SER A 42 -7.27 6.47 -7.92
C SER A 42 -8.61 6.79 -7.25
N SER A 43 -9.24 5.81 -6.61
CA SER A 43 -10.52 5.98 -5.90
C SER A 43 -10.37 6.45 -4.45
N LEU A 44 -9.14 6.58 -3.94
CA LEU A 44 -8.93 7.13 -2.60
C LEU A 44 -9.25 8.63 -2.63
N PRO A 45 -10.14 9.14 -1.74
CA PRO A 45 -10.53 10.55 -1.72
C PRO A 45 -9.38 11.50 -1.41
N ASP A 46 -9.48 12.71 -1.91
CA ASP A 46 -8.62 13.84 -1.58
C ASP A 46 -9.22 14.54 -0.34
N VAL A 47 -8.48 14.53 0.77
CA VAL A 47 -8.91 15.10 2.05
C VAL A 47 -7.87 16.09 2.55
N ARG A 48 -8.26 17.35 2.72
CA ARG A 48 -7.37 18.37 3.25
C ARG A 48 -7.52 18.53 4.76
N GLN A 49 -6.38 18.55 5.46
CA GLN A 49 -6.34 18.88 6.90
C GLN A 49 -6.86 20.29 7.18
N SER A 50 -7.58 20.44 8.27
CA SER A 50 -8.16 21.71 8.69
C SER A 50 -7.25 22.54 9.62
N THR A 51 -6.25 21.90 10.23
CA THR A 51 -5.27 22.52 11.13
C THR A 51 -3.85 22.10 10.78
N ASP A 52 -2.85 22.80 11.31
CA ASP A 52 -1.43 22.52 11.05
C ASP A 52 -0.93 21.20 11.66
N TYR A 53 -1.73 20.56 12.51
CA TYR A 53 -1.35 19.35 13.26
C TYR A 53 -2.27 18.15 13.02
N SER A 54 -3.29 18.28 12.17
CA SER A 54 -4.32 17.25 11.97
C SER A 54 -4.08 16.33 10.76
N CYS A 55 -2.87 16.34 10.19
CA CYS A 55 -2.53 15.52 9.02
C CYS A 55 -2.84 14.02 9.22
N GLY A 56 -2.61 13.47 10.42
CA GLY A 56 -2.92 12.06 10.69
C GLY A 56 -4.42 11.75 10.69
N ALA A 57 -5.25 12.67 11.21
CA ALA A 57 -6.71 12.52 11.17
C ALA A 57 -7.25 12.62 9.75
N ALA A 58 -6.80 13.60 8.96
CA ALA A 58 -7.21 13.78 7.58
C ALA A 58 -6.73 12.62 6.67
N ALA A 59 -5.50 12.15 6.87
CA ALA A 59 -5.00 10.96 6.17
C ALA A 59 -5.84 9.71 6.51
N MET A 60 -6.24 9.54 7.78
CA MET A 60 -7.12 8.45 8.17
C MET A 60 -8.52 8.60 7.57
N GLU A 61 -9.08 9.81 7.52
CA GLU A 61 -10.36 10.08 6.86
C GLU A 61 -10.34 9.60 5.41
N SER A 62 -9.30 9.94 4.65
CA SER A 62 -9.18 9.52 3.24
C SER A 62 -9.17 7.99 3.09
N VAL A 63 -8.46 7.28 3.99
CA VAL A 63 -8.40 5.81 3.98
C VAL A 63 -9.73 5.18 4.40
N LEU A 64 -10.41 5.70 5.42
CA LEU A 64 -11.72 5.20 5.84
C LEU A 64 -12.78 5.44 4.76
N ALA A 65 -12.78 6.62 4.15
CA ALA A 65 -13.68 6.96 3.05
C ALA A 65 -13.43 6.08 1.81
N TYR A 66 -12.18 5.72 1.52
CA TYR A 66 -11.83 4.74 0.49
C TYR A 66 -12.54 3.40 0.71
N TYR A 67 -12.71 2.96 1.95
CA TYR A 67 -13.48 1.77 2.32
C TYR A 67 -14.97 2.02 2.52
N GLY A 68 -15.44 3.25 2.25
CA GLY A 68 -16.86 3.62 2.34
C GLY A 68 -17.34 3.91 3.77
N ARG A 69 -16.42 4.25 4.66
CA ARG A 69 -16.71 4.72 6.01
C ARG A 69 -16.51 6.24 6.08
N ASP A 70 -17.59 6.95 6.23
CA ASP A 70 -17.66 8.43 6.25
C ASP A 70 -17.57 8.90 7.71
N ILE A 71 -16.43 9.43 8.11
CA ILE A 71 -16.18 10.07 9.42
C ILE A 71 -15.26 11.25 9.12
N ASP A 72 -15.70 12.44 9.48
CA ASP A 72 -14.95 13.67 9.23
C ASP A 72 -13.70 13.81 10.11
N GLU A 73 -12.77 14.65 9.66
CA GLU A 73 -11.50 14.92 10.32
C GLU A 73 -11.66 15.35 11.78
N GLU A 74 -12.66 16.20 12.11
CA GLU A 74 -12.86 16.72 13.46
C GLU A 74 -13.18 15.59 14.44
N ASN A 75 -14.11 14.71 14.06
CA ASN A 75 -14.45 13.53 14.86
C ASN A 75 -13.26 12.56 14.97
N LEU A 76 -12.53 12.34 13.88
CA LEU A 76 -11.33 11.49 13.92
C LEU A 76 -10.24 12.08 14.79
N ARG A 77 -10.04 13.39 14.76
CA ARG A 77 -9.07 14.08 15.62
C ARG A 77 -9.37 13.86 17.10
N GLU A 78 -10.65 13.94 17.48
CA GLU A 78 -11.11 13.66 18.86
C GLU A 78 -10.87 12.19 19.24
N LEU A 79 -11.28 11.25 18.38
CA LEU A 79 -11.11 9.81 18.61
C LEU A 79 -9.63 9.42 18.73
N LEU A 80 -8.78 10.00 17.90
CA LEU A 80 -7.34 9.76 17.87
C LEU A 80 -6.60 10.45 19.03
N GLY A 81 -7.24 11.41 19.73
CA GLY A 81 -6.55 12.22 20.72
C GLY A 81 -5.46 13.12 20.12
N THR A 82 -5.61 13.50 18.85
CA THR A 82 -4.67 14.36 18.14
C THR A 82 -4.59 15.74 18.76
N THR A 83 -3.38 16.22 19.07
CA THR A 83 -3.15 17.54 19.65
C THR A 83 -2.10 18.33 18.85
N ALA A 84 -2.07 19.65 19.09
CA ALA A 84 -1.06 20.52 18.47
C ALA A 84 0.38 20.20 18.96
N GLU A 85 0.50 19.67 20.16
CA GLU A 85 1.80 19.34 20.76
C GLU A 85 2.41 18.02 20.27
N SER A 86 1.54 17.03 19.99
CA SER A 86 1.99 15.67 19.66
C SER A 86 1.59 15.16 18.30
N GLY A 87 0.69 15.86 17.59
CA GLY A 87 0.08 15.35 16.37
C GLY A 87 -0.72 14.06 16.64
N THR A 88 -0.65 13.11 15.74
CA THR A 88 -1.33 11.81 15.83
C THR A 88 -0.32 10.68 16.00
N TYR A 89 -0.52 9.81 17.00
CA TYR A 89 0.35 8.64 17.21
C TYR A 89 -0.12 7.44 16.35
N PRO A 90 0.82 6.62 15.84
CA PRO A 90 0.48 5.45 15.02
C PRO A 90 -0.37 4.42 15.76
N ASP A 91 -0.13 4.22 17.07
CA ASP A 91 -0.90 3.29 17.88
C ASP A 91 -2.36 3.73 18.07
N ASP A 92 -2.60 5.06 18.10
CA ASP A 92 -3.95 5.59 18.16
C ASP A 92 -4.70 5.39 16.83
N ILE A 93 -4.01 5.49 15.69
CA ILE A 93 -4.58 5.16 14.39
C ILE A 93 -5.03 3.69 14.36
N VAL A 94 -4.17 2.78 14.82
CA VAL A 94 -4.49 1.35 14.91
C VAL A 94 -5.69 1.11 15.82
N ARG A 95 -5.66 1.65 17.04
CA ARG A 95 -6.74 1.51 18.03
C ARG A 95 -8.08 2.00 17.47
N VAL A 96 -8.13 3.21 16.90
CA VAL A 96 -9.37 3.78 16.36
C VAL A 96 -9.87 2.99 15.15
N ALA A 97 -8.97 2.56 14.27
CA ALA A 97 -9.35 1.72 13.13
C ALA A 97 -10.00 0.40 13.59
N GLU A 98 -9.44 -0.26 14.61
CA GLU A 98 -9.98 -1.49 15.19
C GLU A 98 -11.33 -1.27 15.89
N GLU A 99 -11.48 -0.18 16.63
CA GLU A 99 -12.76 0.24 17.26
C GLU A 99 -13.85 0.48 16.20
N LEU A 100 -13.47 0.95 15.02
CA LEU A 100 -14.37 1.15 13.87
C LEU A 100 -14.65 -0.13 13.06
N GLY A 101 -14.04 -1.25 13.44
CA GLY A 101 -14.26 -2.58 12.84
C GLY A 101 -13.38 -2.89 11.65
N PHE A 102 -12.26 -2.20 11.49
CA PHE A 102 -11.21 -2.51 10.51
C PHE A 102 -10.13 -3.40 11.13
N GLN A 103 -9.37 -4.09 10.29
CA GLN A 103 -8.11 -4.69 10.70
C GLN A 103 -7.01 -3.65 10.52
N ALA A 104 -6.22 -3.39 11.55
CA ALA A 104 -5.16 -2.42 11.47
C ALA A 104 -3.85 -2.95 12.07
N THR A 105 -2.71 -2.54 11.51
CA THR A 105 -1.39 -2.88 12.02
C THR A 105 -0.41 -1.75 11.73
N VAL A 106 0.47 -1.46 12.67
CA VAL A 106 1.63 -0.61 12.47
C VAL A 106 2.88 -1.47 12.30
N LYS A 107 3.78 -1.07 11.39
CA LYS A 107 5.08 -1.72 11.18
C LYS A 107 6.14 -0.66 10.93
N GLU A 108 7.35 -0.96 11.37
CA GLU A 108 8.56 -0.18 11.09
C GLU A 108 9.53 -0.96 10.22
N ASN A 109 10.55 -0.26 9.71
CA ASN A 109 11.59 -0.82 8.84
C ASN A 109 11.01 -1.46 7.57
N LEU A 110 9.92 -0.92 7.07
CA LEU A 110 9.32 -1.32 5.80
C LEU A 110 10.25 -0.98 4.63
N THR A 111 10.06 -1.69 3.55
CA THR A 111 10.76 -1.48 2.28
C THR A 111 9.80 -0.95 1.21
N ILE A 112 10.36 -0.42 0.13
CA ILE A 112 9.58 -0.08 -1.09
C ILE A 112 8.82 -1.30 -1.63
N ALA A 113 9.38 -2.51 -1.48
CA ALA A 113 8.71 -3.74 -1.91
C ALA A 113 7.46 -4.05 -1.06
N ASP A 114 7.48 -3.75 0.24
CA ASP A 114 6.33 -3.94 1.12
C ASP A 114 5.19 -2.99 0.74
N LEU A 115 5.51 -1.73 0.42
CA LEU A 115 4.51 -0.77 -0.08
C LEU A 115 3.92 -1.21 -1.42
N LYS A 116 4.75 -1.67 -2.36
CA LYS A 116 4.28 -2.20 -3.65
C LYS A 116 3.37 -3.42 -3.47
N ALA A 117 3.70 -4.32 -2.56
CA ALA A 117 2.89 -5.49 -2.26
C ALA A 117 1.50 -5.06 -1.71
N SER A 118 1.46 -4.12 -0.77
CA SER A 118 0.22 -3.58 -0.21
C SER A 118 -0.67 -2.92 -1.27
N LEU A 119 -0.08 -2.07 -2.12
CA LEU A 119 -0.79 -1.45 -3.23
C LEU A 119 -1.33 -2.47 -4.24
N GLY A 120 -0.58 -3.56 -4.49
CA GLY A 120 -1.02 -4.68 -5.33
C GLY A 120 -2.23 -5.41 -4.76
N GLU A 121 -2.43 -5.37 -3.46
CA GLU A 121 -3.62 -5.89 -2.75
C GLU A 121 -4.77 -4.85 -2.68
N GLY A 122 -4.58 -3.64 -3.21
CA GLY A 122 -5.56 -2.56 -3.12
C GLY A 122 -5.61 -1.90 -1.74
N VAL A 123 -4.54 -2.01 -0.95
CA VAL A 123 -4.45 -1.46 0.40
C VAL A 123 -3.54 -0.23 0.41
N PRO A 124 -4.09 0.98 0.65
CA PRO A 124 -3.29 2.18 0.86
C PRO A 124 -2.50 2.06 2.17
N VAL A 125 -1.35 2.74 2.25
CA VAL A 125 -0.50 2.70 3.44
C VAL A 125 -0.32 4.12 3.96
N MET A 126 -0.77 4.38 5.19
CA MET A 126 -0.44 5.63 5.86
C MET A 126 1.03 5.59 6.28
N VAL A 127 1.78 6.61 5.96
CA VAL A 127 3.21 6.74 6.28
C VAL A 127 3.47 8.03 7.02
N ASP A 128 4.42 7.98 7.95
CA ASP A 128 4.88 9.13 8.72
C ASP A 128 6.29 9.49 8.27
N GLY A 129 6.46 10.70 7.75
CA GLY A 129 7.72 11.13 7.17
C GLY A 129 7.93 12.64 7.24
N GLN A 130 9.05 13.13 6.77
CA GLN A 130 9.38 14.56 6.77
C GLN A 130 8.84 15.23 5.50
N ALA A 131 8.02 16.27 5.67
CA ALA A 131 7.46 17.04 4.55
C ALA A 131 7.24 18.51 4.94
N TRP A 132 7.08 19.37 3.94
CA TRP A 132 6.70 20.79 4.13
C TRP A 132 7.63 21.54 5.05
N ARG A 133 8.94 21.49 4.74
CA ARG A 133 10.03 22.06 5.53
C ARG A 133 9.70 23.45 6.08
N SER A 134 9.72 23.58 7.40
CA SER A 134 9.39 24.80 8.14
C SER A 134 10.54 25.81 8.15
N SER A 135 11.81 25.37 8.03
CA SER A 135 12.98 26.22 7.96
C SER A 135 13.56 26.28 6.55
N TYR A 136 14.05 27.48 6.16
CA TYR A 136 14.64 27.72 4.84
C TYR A 136 16.13 27.36 4.75
N GLU A 137 16.66 26.57 5.66
CA GLU A 137 18.03 26.05 5.56
C GLU A 137 18.07 24.91 4.56
N PHE A 138 18.08 25.26 3.26
CA PHE A 138 18.02 24.35 2.12
C PHE A 138 19.26 23.45 1.95
N ASN A 139 20.24 23.53 2.84
CA ASN A 139 21.48 22.76 2.74
C ASN A 139 21.43 21.45 3.53
N ASP A 140 20.44 21.25 4.36
CA ASP A 140 20.33 20.04 5.17
C ASP A 140 19.73 18.89 4.35
N SER A 141 20.29 17.71 4.52
CA SER A 141 19.72 16.49 3.94
C SER A 141 18.38 16.20 4.61
N TRP A 142 17.41 15.71 3.85
CA TRP A 142 16.14 15.25 4.40
C TRP A 142 16.33 14.17 5.48
N SER A 143 17.38 13.36 5.41
CA SER A 143 17.71 12.37 6.43
C SER A 143 18.04 12.95 7.81
N ASP A 144 18.42 14.22 7.86
CA ASP A 144 18.86 14.92 9.08
C ASP A 144 17.72 15.75 9.70
N ILE A 145 16.64 15.98 8.95
CA ILE A 145 15.47 16.73 9.40
C ILE A 145 14.60 15.83 10.29
N VAL A 146 14.11 16.36 11.41
CA VAL A 146 13.30 15.61 12.38
C VAL A 146 12.08 16.39 12.89
N ASP A 147 11.95 17.65 12.48
CA ASP A 147 10.96 18.59 13.04
C ASP A 147 9.74 18.80 12.12
N ASP A 148 9.78 18.25 10.90
CA ASP A 148 8.73 18.44 9.89
C ASP A 148 7.94 17.14 9.66
N GLY A 149 7.61 16.44 10.76
CA GLY A 149 6.83 15.19 10.74
C GLY A 149 5.44 15.38 10.15
N HIS A 150 5.07 14.52 9.20
CA HIS A 150 3.83 14.64 8.44
C HIS A 150 3.27 13.28 8.04
N TRP A 151 1.96 13.10 8.25
CA TRP A 151 1.24 11.92 7.79
C TRP A 151 0.77 12.10 6.35
N MET A 152 1.07 11.10 5.53
CA MET A 152 0.63 10.99 4.14
C MET A 152 0.10 9.58 3.87
N VAL A 153 -0.59 9.37 2.75
CA VAL A 153 -1.03 8.04 2.33
C VAL A 153 -0.37 7.67 1.01
N VAL A 154 0.38 6.58 0.99
CA VAL A 154 0.90 6.01 -0.26
C VAL A 154 -0.26 5.38 -1.01
N ILE A 155 -0.55 5.95 -2.18
CA ILE A 155 -1.66 5.54 -3.05
C ILE A 155 -1.20 4.93 -4.37
N GLY A 156 0.09 5.05 -4.67
CA GLY A 156 0.61 4.52 -5.92
C GLY A 156 2.12 4.59 -6.01
N MET A 157 2.67 3.82 -6.95
CA MET A 157 4.10 3.80 -7.23
C MET A 157 4.35 3.38 -8.68
N ASP A 158 5.42 3.91 -9.26
CA ASP A 158 6.04 3.40 -10.48
C ASP A 158 7.52 3.07 -10.25
N GLU A 159 8.32 3.00 -11.30
CA GLU A 159 9.76 2.69 -11.20
C GLU A 159 10.59 3.86 -10.64
N LYS A 160 10.05 5.07 -10.61
CA LYS A 160 10.77 6.30 -10.25
C LYS A 160 10.18 7.02 -9.07
N ASN A 161 8.85 6.96 -8.89
CA ASN A 161 8.11 7.82 -7.98
C ASN A 161 7.19 7.04 -7.05
N VAL A 162 6.95 7.63 -5.89
CA VAL A 162 5.84 7.34 -4.98
C VAL A 162 4.79 8.42 -5.16
N TYR A 163 3.53 8.03 -5.29
CA TYR A 163 2.37 8.92 -5.37
C TYR A 163 1.63 8.91 -4.06
N LEU A 164 1.29 10.09 -3.58
CA LEU A 164 0.79 10.33 -2.23
C LEU A 164 -0.53 11.09 -2.27
N GLU A 165 -1.46 10.64 -1.46
CA GLU A 165 -2.48 11.50 -0.91
C GLU A 165 -1.85 12.26 0.25
N ASP A 166 -1.80 13.55 0.16
CA ASP A 166 -1.16 14.43 1.14
C ASP A 166 -2.18 15.45 1.65
N PRO A 167 -2.56 15.38 2.93
CA PRO A 167 -3.55 16.28 3.51
C PRO A 167 -3.20 17.76 3.46
N TYR A 168 -1.96 18.12 3.17
CA TYR A 168 -1.55 19.51 3.00
C TYR A 168 -1.85 20.05 1.60
N ILE A 169 -2.06 19.18 0.60
CA ILE A 169 -2.39 19.55 -0.78
C ILE A 169 -3.89 19.44 -0.99
N LEU A 170 -4.49 20.42 -1.66
CA LEU A 170 -5.90 20.41 -2.03
C LEU A 170 -6.08 20.32 -3.54
N GLY A 171 -6.92 19.38 -3.97
CA GLY A 171 -7.32 19.21 -5.37
C GLY A 171 -6.24 18.65 -6.28
N SER A 172 -5.20 18.02 -5.70
CA SER A 172 -4.10 17.39 -6.41
C SER A 172 -3.51 16.24 -5.58
N ARG A 173 -2.60 15.49 -6.18
CA ARG A 173 -1.82 14.45 -5.51
C ARG A 173 -0.36 14.86 -5.43
N GLY A 174 0.30 14.50 -4.31
CA GLY A 174 1.73 14.65 -4.15
C GLY A 174 2.50 13.53 -4.85
N TYR A 175 3.75 13.77 -5.16
CA TYR A 175 4.70 12.72 -5.54
C TYR A 175 6.11 13.08 -5.08
N MET A 176 6.91 12.06 -4.87
CA MET A 176 8.35 12.17 -4.62
C MET A 176 9.08 11.12 -5.46
N SER A 177 10.36 11.36 -5.81
CA SER A 177 11.18 10.26 -6.31
C SER A 177 11.33 9.18 -5.23
N LEU A 178 11.54 7.92 -5.62
CA LEU A 178 11.78 6.83 -4.66
C LEU A 178 12.95 7.15 -3.73
N GLN A 179 14.04 7.71 -4.27
CA GLN A 179 15.22 8.10 -3.50
C GLN A 179 14.91 9.20 -2.47
N GLU A 180 14.14 10.20 -2.86
CA GLU A 180 13.73 11.28 -1.96
C GLU A 180 12.79 10.77 -0.87
N PHE A 181 11.85 9.93 -1.24
CA PHE A 181 10.92 9.31 -0.30
C PHE A 181 11.66 8.49 0.78
N GLU A 182 12.63 7.66 0.42
CA GLU A 182 13.43 6.90 1.38
C GLU A 182 14.20 7.80 2.36
N GLN A 183 14.68 8.95 1.91
CA GLN A 183 15.35 9.93 2.78
C GLN A 183 14.40 10.62 3.74
N ARG A 184 13.14 10.81 3.36
CA ARG A 184 12.11 11.49 4.14
C ARG A 184 11.29 10.55 5.02
N TRP A 185 11.31 9.25 4.74
CA TRP A 185 10.43 8.27 5.39
C TRP A 185 10.94 7.89 6.77
N HIS A 186 10.95 8.85 7.64
CA HIS A 186 11.25 8.71 9.07
C HIS A 186 10.60 9.85 9.85
N ASN A 187 10.41 9.63 11.15
CA ASN A 187 10.00 10.68 12.08
C ASN A 187 10.67 10.45 13.44
N SER A 188 10.54 11.43 14.32
CA SER A 188 11.00 11.33 15.70
C SER A 188 9.83 11.62 16.63
N ARG A 189 9.62 10.76 17.62
CA ARG A 189 8.51 10.87 18.54
C ARG A 189 9.02 10.87 19.98
N GLY A 190 8.42 11.74 20.78
CA GLY A 190 8.74 11.92 22.19
C GLY A 190 8.37 13.33 22.61
N LEU A 191 7.99 13.52 23.87
CA LEU A 191 7.65 14.83 24.43
C LEU A 191 8.88 15.57 24.96
N THR A 192 9.97 14.86 25.16
CA THR A 192 11.24 15.42 25.64
C THR A 192 12.42 14.81 24.89
N PRO A 193 13.57 15.48 24.83
CA PRO A 193 14.77 14.91 24.19
C PRO A 193 15.23 13.56 24.77
N SER A 194 14.87 13.27 26.02
CA SER A 194 15.27 12.03 26.68
C SER A 194 14.39 10.83 26.36
N ASP A 195 13.18 11.05 25.87
CA ASP A 195 12.22 10.01 25.47
C ASP A 195 11.97 9.98 23.97
N THR A 196 12.67 10.81 23.20
CA THR A 196 12.56 10.83 21.74
C THR A 196 13.12 9.56 21.14
N VAL A 197 12.27 8.89 20.37
CA VAL A 197 12.60 7.68 19.59
C VAL A 197 12.44 7.98 18.12
N ARG A 198 13.47 7.68 17.33
CA ARG A 198 13.39 7.76 15.88
C ARG A 198 12.67 6.52 15.36
N GLN A 199 11.65 6.76 14.55
CA GLN A 199 10.91 5.74 13.80
C GLN A 199 11.35 5.81 12.35
N ASN A 200 11.74 4.69 11.78
CA ASN A 200 12.19 4.62 10.40
C ASN A 200 11.24 3.75 9.60
N HIS A 201 10.88 4.22 8.43
CA HIS A 201 10.05 3.50 7.47
C HIS A 201 8.79 2.91 8.12
N LEU A 202 8.09 3.77 8.90
CA LEU A 202 6.86 3.40 9.56
C LEU A 202 5.69 3.45 8.58
N GLY A 203 4.84 2.42 8.62
CA GLY A 203 3.57 2.40 7.90
C GLY A 203 2.46 1.81 8.73
N VAL A 204 1.26 2.41 8.62
CA VAL A 204 0.02 1.88 9.19
C VAL A 204 -0.83 1.35 8.04
N PHE A 205 -1.20 0.07 8.16
CA PHE A 205 -2.04 -0.66 7.21
C PHE A 205 -3.44 -0.78 7.81
N ILE A 206 -4.42 -0.18 7.16
CA ILE A 206 -5.84 -0.35 7.49
C ILE A 206 -6.47 -1.20 6.40
N ARG A 207 -7.16 -2.28 6.78
CA ARG A 207 -7.77 -3.25 5.87
C ARG A 207 -9.25 -3.41 6.20
N SER A 208 -10.05 -3.57 5.17
CA SER A 208 -11.47 -3.88 5.29
C SER A 208 -11.77 -5.24 4.69
N ASP A 209 -12.63 -6.02 5.35
CA ASP A 209 -13.19 -7.25 4.76
C ASP A 209 -14.16 -6.94 3.60
N LYS A 210 -14.54 -5.67 3.44
CA LYS A 210 -15.37 -5.20 2.34
C LYS A 210 -14.49 -4.60 1.28
N PRO A 211 -14.65 -4.98 0.00
CA PRO A 211 -13.91 -4.34 -1.07
C PRO A 211 -14.23 -2.85 -1.10
N ALA A 212 -13.20 -2.04 -1.40
CA ALA A 212 -13.39 -0.62 -1.66
C ALA A 212 -14.44 -0.43 -2.77
N LYS A 213 -15.47 0.34 -2.48
CA LYS A 213 -16.52 0.64 -3.46
C LYS A 213 -16.30 2.04 -4.01
N PRO A 214 -16.51 2.23 -5.32
CA PRO A 214 -16.61 3.59 -5.84
C PRO A 214 -17.67 4.34 -5.04
N VAL A 215 -17.35 5.54 -4.56
CA VAL A 215 -18.32 6.38 -3.84
C VAL A 215 -19.40 6.79 -4.85
N PRO A 216 -20.66 6.36 -4.69
CA PRO A 216 -21.71 6.76 -5.60
C PRO A 216 -21.99 8.25 -5.42
N PHE A 217 -22.46 8.90 -6.51
CA PHE A 217 -22.98 10.26 -6.40
C PHE A 217 -24.09 10.31 -5.36
N LYS A 218 -24.00 11.25 -4.42
CA LYS A 218 -25.05 11.51 -3.43
C LYS A 218 -25.94 12.65 -3.94
N HIS A 219 -27.27 12.53 -3.74
CA HIS A 219 -28.19 13.61 -3.97
C HIS A 219 -27.93 14.70 -2.91
N ILE A 220 -27.94 15.96 -3.34
CA ILE A 220 -27.83 17.12 -2.47
C ILE A 220 -29.26 17.54 -2.17
N ASP A 221 -29.68 17.47 -0.91
CA ASP A 221 -31.00 17.84 -0.44
C ASP A 221 -31.12 19.36 -0.25
#